data_cfde144a7519e3b7a366f5ed9689f8af
#
_entry.id   cfde144a7519e3b7a366f5ed9689f8af
#
_cell.length_a   1.000
_cell.length_b   1.000
_cell.length_c   1.000
_cell.angle_alpha   90.00
_cell.angle_beta   90.00
_cell.angle_gamma   90.00
#
_symmetry.space_group_name_H-M   'P 1'
#
loop_
_entity.id
_entity.type
_entity.pdbx_description
1 polymer ?
#
loop_
_entity_poly.entity_id
_entity_poly.type
_entity_poly.pdbx_seq_one_letter_code
_entity_poly.pdbx_strand_id
1 'polypeptide(L)' 'MICDICGREGARVRKVTETCGKGKDLLVIENIPMVSCSNCGESYFTAETLHEIERIKLHRDSFATKRPVEVANYI' A
#
# COMPACT_ATOMS: atom_id res chain seq x y z
N MET A 1 -13.12 14.44 3.80
CA MET A 1 -13.13 13.16 4.54
C MET A 1 -12.57 13.39 5.94
N ILE A 2 -13.17 12.80 6.94
CA ILE A 2 -12.71 12.90 8.33
C ILE A 2 -11.56 11.94 8.57
N CYS A 3 -10.48 12.45 9.15
CA CYS A 3 -9.32 11.63 9.52
C CYS A 3 -9.63 10.82 10.77
N ASP A 4 -9.37 9.51 10.75
CA ASP A 4 -9.61 8.63 11.89
C ASP A 4 -8.62 8.87 13.05
N ILE A 5 -7.49 9.53 12.76
CA ILE A 5 -6.45 9.78 13.76
C ILE A 5 -6.72 11.08 14.52
N CYS A 6 -6.94 12.20 13.80
CA CYS A 6 -7.13 13.50 14.43
C CYS A 6 -8.61 13.93 14.55
N GLY A 7 -9.51 13.23 13.88
CA GLY A 7 -10.96 13.51 13.94
C GLY A 7 -11.43 14.74 13.21
N ARG A 8 -10.57 15.36 12.39
CA ARG A 8 -10.89 16.59 11.66
C ARG A 8 -10.94 16.35 10.16
N GLU A 9 -11.54 17.29 9.43
CA GLU A 9 -11.47 17.30 7.98
C GLU A 9 -10.03 17.54 7.52
N GLY A 10 -9.71 17.08 6.34
CA GLY A 10 -8.37 17.23 5.75
C GLY A 10 -7.79 15.93 5.27
N ALA A 11 -8.48 14.81 5.52
CA ALA A 11 -8.05 13.50 5.03
C ALA A 11 -8.50 13.32 3.59
N ARG A 12 -7.65 12.66 2.80
CA ARG A 12 -7.94 12.30 1.42
C ARG A 12 -7.26 10.99 1.08
N VAL A 13 -7.82 10.29 0.11
CA VAL A 13 -7.26 9.03 -0.39
C VAL A 13 -6.27 9.33 -1.50
N ARG A 14 -5.11 8.72 -1.44
CA ARG A 14 -4.15 8.69 -2.55
C ARG A 14 -3.70 7.26 -2.79
N LYS A 15 -3.21 6.99 -3.97
CA LYS A 15 -2.76 5.64 -4.33
C LYS A 15 -1.26 5.53 -4.16
N VAL A 16 -0.82 4.44 -3.54
CA VAL A 16 0.59 4.19 -3.27
C VAL A 16 0.97 2.79 -3.70
N THR A 17 2.28 2.54 -3.78
CA THR A 17 2.84 1.23 -4.10
C THR A 17 3.59 0.72 -2.88
N GLU A 18 3.35 -0.54 -2.52
CA GLU A 18 4.02 -1.20 -1.41
C GLU A 18 4.71 -2.46 -1.89
N THR A 19 5.80 -2.82 -1.23
CA THR A 19 6.52 -4.06 -1.52
C THR A 19 6.45 -4.98 -0.32
N CYS A 20 6.31 -6.29 -0.59
CA CYS A 20 6.24 -7.33 0.42
C CYS A 20 7.22 -8.44 0.06
N GLY A 21 7.91 -8.97 1.06
CA GLY A 21 8.85 -10.07 0.84
C GLY A 21 10.22 -9.61 0.38
N LYS A 22 11.06 -10.56 0.05
CA LYS A 22 12.44 -10.32 -0.39
C LYS A 22 12.82 -11.28 -1.51
N GLY A 23 13.80 -10.87 -2.33
CA GLY A 23 14.36 -11.72 -3.36
C GLY A 23 13.32 -12.25 -4.31
N LYS A 24 13.28 -13.57 -4.47
CA LYS A 24 12.34 -14.21 -5.40
C LYS A 24 10.88 -14.13 -4.94
N ASP A 25 10.67 -13.92 -3.65
CA ASP A 25 9.33 -13.82 -3.07
C ASP A 25 8.82 -12.39 -3.01
N LEU A 26 9.54 -11.45 -3.61
CA LEU A 26 9.14 -10.05 -3.63
C LEU A 26 7.82 -9.89 -4.37
N LEU A 27 6.87 -9.25 -3.72
CA LEU A 27 5.59 -8.88 -4.31
C LEU A 27 5.43 -7.37 -4.26
N VAL A 28 5.13 -6.77 -5.41
CA VAL A 28 4.84 -5.34 -5.52
C VAL A 28 3.34 -5.19 -5.70
N ILE A 29 2.71 -4.43 -4.81
CA ILE A 29 1.27 -4.15 -4.87
C ILE A 29 1.12 -2.68 -5.22
N GLU A 30 0.49 -2.40 -6.36
CA GLU A 30 0.29 -1.05 -6.87
C GLU A 30 -1.13 -0.57 -6.63
N ASN A 31 -1.31 0.74 -6.66
CA ASN A 31 -2.63 1.39 -6.56
C ASN A 31 -3.37 1.10 -5.26
N ILE A 32 -2.64 0.98 -4.16
CA ILE A 32 -3.23 0.77 -2.84
C ILE A 32 -3.78 2.11 -2.34
N PRO A 33 -5.06 2.20 -1.99
CA PRO A 33 -5.60 3.43 -1.43
C PRO A 33 -5.07 3.65 -0.01
N MET A 34 -4.46 4.80 0.22
CA MET A 34 -3.94 5.22 1.51
C MET A 34 -4.60 6.53 1.90
N VAL A 35 -5.06 6.63 3.13
CA VAL A 35 -5.62 7.88 3.65
C VAL A 35 -4.48 8.74 4.18
N SER A 36 -4.39 9.97 3.67
CA SER A 36 -3.41 10.97 4.10
C SER A 36 -4.13 12.18 4.62
N CYS A 37 -3.72 12.67 5.78
CA CYS A 37 -4.32 13.85 6.39
C CYS A 37 -3.33 15.01 6.38
N SER A 38 -3.71 16.13 5.77
CA SER A 38 -2.88 17.34 5.75
C SER A 38 -2.91 18.07 7.09
N ASN A 39 -3.90 17.77 7.93
CA ASN A 39 -4.10 18.45 9.20
C ASN A 39 -3.15 17.92 10.29
N CYS A 40 -3.07 16.60 10.45
CA CYS A 40 -2.18 15.98 11.43
C CYS A 40 -0.90 15.39 10.81
N GLY A 41 -0.80 15.35 9.49
CA GLY A 41 0.37 14.84 8.78
C GLY A 41 0.50 13.31 8.76
N GLU A 42 -0.48 12.59 9.26
CA GLU A 42 -0.45 11.13 9.33
C GLU A 42 -1.03 10.48 8.07
N SER A 43 -0.57 9.28 7.79
CA SER A 43 -1.10 8.44 6.72
C SER A 43 -1.37 7.05 7.26
N TYR A 44 -2.44 6.43 6.77
CA TYR A 44 -2.82 5.11 7.26
C TYR A 44 -3.63 4.35 6.21
N PHE A 45 -3.70 3.04 6.38
CA PHE A 45 -4.59 2.18 5.59
C PHE A 45 -5.84 1.88 6.41
N THR A 46 -7.00 1.85 5.75
CA THR A 46 -8.24 1.42 6.40
C THR A 46 -8.21 -0.09 6.61
N ALA A 47 -9.10 -0.59 7.48
CA ALA A 47 -9.23 -2.03 7.72
C ALA A 47 -9.58 -2.78 6.44
N GLU A 48 -10.46 -2.22 5.60
CA GLU A 48 -10.82 -2.82 4.31
C GLU A 48 -9.61 -2.95 3.41
N THR A 49 -8.76 -1.92 3.35
CA THR A 49 -7.54 -1.94 2.55
C THR A 49 -6.57 -2.98 3.06
N LEU A 50 -6.37 -3.08 4.37
CA LEU A 50 -5.49 -4.07 4.98
C LEU A 50 -5.97 -5.50 4.70
N HIS A 51 -7.27 -5.73 4.77
CA HIS A 51 -7.89 -7.02 4.42
C HIS A 51 -7.61 -7.39 2.96
N GLU A 52 -7.75 -6.43 2.06
CA GLU A 52 -7.54 -6.66 0.64
C GLU A 52 -6.07 -6.94 0.35
N ILE A 53 -5.15 -6.25 1.01
CA ILE A 53 -3.71 -6.52 0.90
C ILE A 53 -3.40 -7.95 1.32
N GLU A 54 -3.96 -8.42 2.44
CA GLU A 54 -3.78 -9.79 2.90
C GLU A 54 -4.33 -10.80 1.90
N ARG A 55 -5.49 -10.55 1.34
CA ARG A 55 -6.10 -11.42 0.34
C ARG A 55 -5.21 -11.54 -0.90
N ILE A 56 -4.66 -10.42 -1.37
CA ILE A 56 -3.75 -10.40 -2.52
C ILE A 56 -2.48 -11.20 -2.22
N LYS A 57 -1.92 -11.07 -1.02
CA LYS A 57 -0.73 -11.82 -0.60
C LYS A 57 -1.00 -13.34 -0.59
N LEU A 58 -2.15 -13.74 -0.07
CA LEU A 58 -2.51 -15.16 0.04
C LEU A 58 -2.77 -15.80 -1.32
N HIS A 59 -3.28 -15.02 -2.26
CA HIS A 59 -3.66 -15.49 -3.59
C HIS A 59 -2.86 -14.82 -4.70
N ARG A 60 -1.58 -14.55 -4.44
CA ARG A 60 -0.73 -13.80 -5.37
C ARG A 60 -0.67 -14.39 -6.77
N ASP A 61 -0.71 -15.71 -6.88
CA ASP A 61 -0.67 -16.39 -8.18
C ASP A 61 -1.87 -16.04 -9.06
N SER A 62 -3.01 -15.71 -8.43
CA SER A 62 -4.22 -15.32 -9.15
C SER A 62 -4.26 -13.85 -9.50
N PHE A 63 -3.62 -12.99 -8.70
CA PHE A 63 -3.73 -11.53 -8.85
C PHE A 63 -2.50 -10.88 -9.45
N ALA A 64 -1.32 -11.49 -9.28
CA ALA A 64 -0.07 -10.87 -9.70
C ALA A 64 0.33 -11.27 -11.12
N THR A 65 0.90 -10.32 -11.84
CA THR A 65 1.53 -10.54 -13.13
C THR A 65 3.01 -10.29 -12.97
N LYS A 66 3.84 -11.18 -13.49
CA LYS A 66 5.29 -11.03 -13.40
C LYS A 66 5.78 -9.94 -14.35
N ARG A 67 6.60 -9.03 -13.83
CA ARG A 67 7.24 -7.98 -14.62
C ARG A 67 8.71 -7.89 -14.28
N PRO A 68 9.58 -7.59 -15.26
CA PRO A 68 11.00 -7.38 -14.96
C PRO A 68 11.21 -6.13 -14.10
N VAL A 69 12.18 -6.21 -13.20
CA VAL A 69 12.51 -5.10 -12.29
C VAL A 69 14.00 -4.86 -12.35
N GLU A 70 14.40 -3.60 -12.51
CA GLU A 70 15.79 -3.21 -12.40
C GLU A 70 16.20 -3.17 -10.93
N VAL A 71 17.34 -3.76 -10.61
CA VAL A 71 17.88 -3.80 -9.25
C VAL A 71 19.27 -3.20 -9.26
N ALA A 72 19.51 -2.20 -8.44
CA ALA A 72 20.80 -1.59 -8.26
C ALA A 72 21.33 -1.87 -6.86
N ASN A 73 22.62 -2.13 -6.75
CA ASN A 73 23.26 -2.28 -5.46
C ASN A 73 23.98 -0.98 -5.10
N TYR A 74 23.86 -0.59 -3.84
CA TYR A 74 24.65 0.52 -3.32
C TYR A 74 26.07 0.04 -3.10
N ILE A 75 27.05 0.78 -3.63
CA ILE A 75 28.48 0.42 -3.59
C ILE A 75 29.24 1.36 -2.67
#